data_5ffa377c468179389ea3cff8a17be8ff
#
_entry.id   5ffa377c468179389ea3cff8a17be8ff
#
_cell.length_a   1.000
_cell.length_b   1.000
_cell.length_c   1.000
_cell.angle_alpha   90.00
_cell.angle_beta   90.00
_cell.angle_gamma   90.00
#
_symmetry.space_group_name_H-M   'P 1'
#
loop_
_entity.id
_entity.type
_entity.pdbx_description
1 polymer ?
#
loop_
_entity_poly.entity_id
_entity_poly.type
_entity_poly.pdbx_seq_one_letter_code
_entity_poly.pdbx_strand_id
1 'polypeptide(L)'
;MASFLAPPAARPAQTGPEADAKYKKLRWQVFIGIFIGYAGFYLVRKNFSMAIPMLAPFGFEKGELGIVLSMNAIAYGFSKFVMASISDRSNAQRFLPLGLVCTAISMLFMIVPVQWLGAEHKGAAIALMAVLNFLVGWFNGMGWPPCGRVMTHWFSIKERGTWMSFWNCAHNVGGALVGPMAVYGAMWFGSWFYGANTDYYFLIGTYAFPAAVAVLVAVLAYLMIRDTPQSCGLQSIEEWSGHAAKNYSKADEKALSVSEIFKTVLSNKLLWYIAFANAFVYMVRYGCLDWAPTILKEQGVDLKEAGWAYFAYEMAAIPGTIFCGWLSDKVFQGRRALPTIIFMALVAVAIVVYWQVFNNFTVVICCLIAIGFLIYGPVMLIGVQALDLAPKNAAGTAAGLTGFMGYVLGTAILANVVIGYVAENAGWDWTFILLLIACALSVFFMALTYKEEKYLAEQNKN
;
A
#
# COMPACT_ATOMS: atom_id res chain seq x y z
N MET A 1 26.31 -1.63 -10.79
CA MET A 1 24.93 -1.83 -11.30
C MET A 1 25.01 -2.46 -12.67
N ALA A 2 24.15 -3.43 -12.97
CA ALA A 2 24.07 -3.97 -14.30
C ALA A 2 23.78 -2.82 -15.29
N SER A 3 24.44 -2.81 -16.44
CA SER A 3 24.29 -1.77 -17.47
C SER A 3 22.83 -1.54 -17.91
N PHE A 4 22.01 -2.56 -17.75
CA PHE A 4 20.57 -2.53 -18.05
C PHE A 4 19.77 -1.53 -17.19
N LEU A 5 20.11 -1.39 -15.91
CA LEU A 5 19.39 -0.48 -14.98
C LEU A 5 20.03 0.91 -14.90
N ALA A 6 21.12 1.18 -15.59
CA ALA A 6 21.77 2.48 -15.53
C ALA A 6 20.82 3.60 -16.01
N PRO A 7 20.82 4.79 -15.34
CA PRO A 7 20.07 5.93 -15.81
C PRO A 7 20.48 6.33 -17.23
N PRO A 8 19.54 6.74 -18.09
CA PRO A 8 19.87 7.17 -19.44
C PRO A 8 20.66 8.48 -19.42
N ALA A 9 21.59 8.64 -20.35
CA ALA A 9 22.33 9.88 -20.50
C ALA A 9 21.39 11.04 -20.92
N ALA A 10 21.69 12.24 -20.42
CA ALA A 10 21.03 13.44 -20.87
C ALA A 10 21.36 13.72 -22.36
N ARG A 11 20.37 14.17 -23.13
CA ARG A 11 20.51 14.62 -24.52
C ARG A 11 20.50 16.15 -24.56
N PRO A 12 21.06 16.77 -25.61
CA PRO A 12 20.96 18.22 -25.79
C PRO A 12 19.50 18.70 -25.69
N ALA A 13 19.27 19.72 -24.88
CA ALA A 13 17.93 20.25 -24.65
C ALA A 13 17.43 21.00 -25.89
N GLN A 14 16.25 20.62 -26.36
CA GLN A 14 15.50 21.33 -27.39
C GLN A 14 14.63 22.40 -26.72
N THR A 15 14.48 23.56 -27.39
CA THR A 15 13.63 24.69 -26.95
C THR A 15 12.70 25.10 -28.09
N GLY A 16 11.63 25.83 -27.75
CA GLY A 16 10.66 26.31 -28.70
C GLY A 16 9.31 25.60 -28.66
N PRO A 17 8.34 26.04 -29.49
CA PRO A 17 6.96 25.57 -29.40
C PRO A 17 6.77 24.04 -29.56
N GLU A 18 7.59 23.42 -30.42
CA GLU A 18 7.55 21.96 -30.61
C GLU A 18 8.05 21.20 -29.38
N ALA A 19 9.13 21.68 -28.73
CA ALA A 19 9.63 21.12 -27.49
C ALA A 19 8.61 21.27 -26.37
N ASP A 20 7.90 22.40 -26.27
CA ASP A 20 6.85 22.61 -25.28
C ASP A 20 5.66 21.69 -25.50
N ALA A 21 5.22 21.48 -26.73
CA ALA A 21 4.14 20.54 -27.05
C ALA A 21 4.54 19.11 -26.70
N LYS A 22 5.78 18.71 -27.03
CA LYS A 22 6.37 17.42 -26.67
C LYS A 22 6.46 17.26 -25.16
N TYR A 23 6.85 18.32 -24.42
CA TYR A 23 6.94 18.30 -22.95
C TYR A 23 5.58 18.03 -22.32
N LYS A 24 4.56 18.79 -22.70
CA LYS A 24 3.18 18.62 -22.21
C LYS A 24 2.64 17.21 -22.47
N LYS A 25 2.84 16.69 -23.69
CA LYS A 25 2.42 15.33 -24.06
C LYS A 25 3.12 14.26 -23.21
N LEU A 26 4.46 14.35 -23.06
CA LEU A 26 5.23 13.38 -22.30
C LEU A 26 4.91 13.42 -20.81
N ARG A 27 4.64 14.60 -20.22
CA ARG A 27 4.20 14.71 -18.81
C ARG A 27 2.96 13.87 -18.53
N TRP A 28 1.92 14.00 -19.35
CA TRP A 28 0.70 13.20 -19.21
C TRP A 28 0.97 11.72 -19.44
N GLN A 29 1.71 11.39 -20.48
CA GLN A 29 2.08 10.00 -20.77
C GLN A 29 2.83 9.36 -19.60
N VAL A 30 3.82 10.03 -19.04
CA VAL A 30 4.63 9.57 -17.93
C VAL A 30 3.77 9.47 -16.65
N PHE A 31 2.91 10.44 -16.39
CA PHE A 31 1.99 10.40 -15.26
C PHE A 31 1.07 9.18 -15.31
N ILE A 32 0.42 8.95 -16.44
CA ILE A 32 -0.42 7.77 -16.66
C ILE A 32 0.41 6.49 -16.52
N GLY A 33 1.62 6.47 -17.09
CA GLY A 33 2.53 5.33 -17.00
C GLY A 33 2.88 4.93 -15.56
N ILE A 34 3.24 5.90 -14.69
CA ILE A 34 3.50 5.62 -13.28
C ILE A 34 2.24 5.31 -12.48
N PHE A 35 1.08 5.88 -12.87
CA PHE A 35 -0.20 5.58 -12.24
C PHE A 35 -0.62 4.13 -12.48
N ILE A 36 -0.70 3.70 -13.73
CA ILE A 36 -1.09 2.32 -14.08
C ILE A 36 -0.04 1.32 -13.59
N GLY A 37 1.25 1.65 -13.71
CA GLY A 37 2.34 0.81 -13.23
C GLY A 37 2.26 0.57 -11.72
N TYR A 38 1.97 1.60 -10.93
CA TYR A 38 1.82 1.48 -9.49
C TYR A 38 0.52 0.77 -9.10
N ALA A 39 -0.58 1.03 -9.82
CA ALA A 39 -1.82 0.25 -9.67
C ALA A 39 -1.59 -1.24 -9.94
N GLY A 40 -0.78 -1.57 -10.95
CA GLY A 40 -0.38 -2.95 -11.26
C GLY A 40 0.29 -3.67 -10.09
N PHE A 41 1.14 -3.01 -9.31
CA PHE A 41 1.72 -3.60 -8.10
C PHE A 41 0.66 -3.98 -7.06
N TYR A 42 -0.37 -3.15 -6.88
CA TYR A 42 -1.44 -3.44 -5.93
C TYR A 42 -2.38 -4.53 -6.44
N LEU A 43 -2.57 -4.63 -7.76
CA LEU A 43 -3.34 -5.70 -8.40
C LEU A 43 -2.76 -7.10 -8.10
N VAL A 44 -1.43 -7.20 -7.90
CA VAL A 44 -0.72 -8.48 -7.66
C VAL A 44 -0.16 -8.61 -6.24
N ARG A 45 -0.58 -7.74 -5.31
CA ARG A 45 -0.02 -7.72 -3.95
C ARG A 45 -0.82 -8.52 -2.93
N LYS A 46 -2.14 -8.46 -3.02
CA LYS A 46 -3.06 -8.94 -1.97
C LYS A 46 -3.92 -10.14 -2.41
N ASN A 47 -3.57 -10.76 -3.50
CA ASN A 47 -4.30 -11.89 -4.06
C ASN A 47 -4.36 -13.08 -3.11
N PHE A 48 -3.34 -13.26 -2.27
CA PHE A 48 -3.34 -14.34 -1.27
C PHE A 48 -4.51 -14.23 -0.29
N SER A 49 -4.92 -13.02 0.11
CA SER A 49 -6.11 -12.82 0.96
C SER A 49 -7.40 -13.35 0.32
N MET A 50 -7.53 -13.19 -1.01
CA MET A 50 -8.66 -13.75 -1.77
C MET A 50 -8.60 -15.26 -1.90
N ALA A 51 -7.41 -15.87 -1.84
CA ALA A 51 -7.22 -17.32 -1.95
C ALA A 51 -7.43 -18.05 -0.62
N ILE A 52 -7.25 -17.41 0.53
CA ILE A 52 -7.36 -18.04 1.85
C ILE A 52 -8.62 -18.89 2.01
N PRO A 53 -9.85 -18.39 1.72
CA PRO A 53 -11.06 -19.18 1.89
C PRO A 53 -11.13 -20.40 0.97
N MET A 54 -10.33 -20.44 -0.09
CA MET A 54 -10.27 -21.56 -1.05
C MET A 54 -9.21 -22.60 -0.67
N LEU A 55 -8.37 -22.29 0.33
CA LEU A 55 -7.31 -23.19 0.78
C LEU A 55 -7.77 -24.10 1.94
N ALA A 56 -8.87 -23.75 2.62
CA ALA A 56 -9.43 -24.59 3.69
C ALA A 56 -9.80 -26.03 3.24
N PRO A 57 -10.41 -26.26 2.07
CA PRO A 57 -10.68 -27.62 1.58
C PRO A 57 -9.42 -28.49 1.37
N PHE A 58 -8.25 -27.85 1.19
CA PHE A 58 -6.97 -28.51 1.06
C PHE A 58 -6.26 -28.75 2.40
N GLY A 59 -6.95 -28.50 3.55
CA GLY A 59 -6.44 -28.79 4.88
C GLY A 59 -5.53 -27.70 5.48
N PHE A 60 -5.49 -26.49 4.90
CA PHE A 60 -4.74 -25.37 5.45
C PHE A 60 -5.55 -24.59 6.48
N GLU A 61 -4.94 -24.28 7.62
CA GLU A 61 -5.54 -23.58 8.75
C GLU A 61 -5.31 -22.04 8.65
N LYS A 62 -6.23 -21.24 9.22
CA LYS A 62 -6.15 -19.77 9.20
C LYS A 62 -4.86 -19.25 9.83
N GLY A 63 -4.42 -19.86 10.94
CA GLY A 63 -3.18 -19.48 11.61
C GLY A 63 -1.95 -19.68 10.73
N GLU A 64 -1.88 -20.80 10.02
CA GLU A 64 -0.80 -21.11 9.07
C GLU A 64 -0.80 -20.15 7.89
N LEU A 65 -1.99 -19.90 7.34
CA LEU A 65 -2.15 -18.96 6.21
C LEU A 65 -1.89 -17.50 6.63
N GLY A 66 -2.15 -17.16 7.90
CA GLY A 66 -1.77 -15.89 8.50
C GLY A 66 -0.25 -15.68 8.52
N ILE A 67 0.53 -16.74 8.80
CA ILE A 67 2.00 -16.71 8.71
C ILE A 67 2.43 -16.44 7.25
N VAL A 68 1.86 -17.17 6.30
CA VAL A 68 2.15 -16.93 4.86
C VAL A 68 1.84 -15.49 4.47
N LEU A 69 0.68 -14.98 4.88
CA LEU A 69 0.25 -13.61 4.60
C LEU A 69 1.21 -12.56 5.21
N SER A 70 1.73 -12.84 6.41
CA SER A 70 2.66 -11.96 7.11
C SER A 70 3.98 -11.76 6.37
N MET A 71 4.45 -12.77 5.63
CA MET A 71 5.71 -12.71 4.88
C MET A 71 5.72 -11.60 3.84
N ASN A 72 4.58 -11.33 3.21
CA ASN A 72 4.45 -10.20 2.28
C ASN A 72 4.68 -8.84 2.96
N ALA A 73 4.06 -8.63 4.12
CA ALA A 73 4.15 -7.37 4.85
C ALA A 73 5.58 -7.14 5.42
N ILE A 74 6.21 -8.19 5.95
CA ILE A 74 7.59 -8.15 6.42
C ILE A 74 8.53 -7.80 5.27
N ALA A 75 8.44 -8.56 4.16
CA ALA A 75 9.29 -8.34 3.00
C ALA A 75 9.15 -6.93 2.44
N TYR A 76 7.92 -6.44 2.30
CA TYR A 76 7.64 -5.09 1.82
C TYR A 76 8.19 -4.01 2.76
N GLY A 77 8.04 -4.20 4.07
CA GLY A 77 8.58 -3.27 5.08
C GLY A 77 10.07 -3.04 4.92
N PHE A 78 10.86 -4.11 4.76
CA PHE A 78 12.31 -4.02 4.55
C PHE A 78 12.68 -3.60 3.13
N SER A 79 12.04 -4.19 2.13
CA SER A 79 12.33 -3.94 0.72
C SER A 79 12.19 -2.48 0.33
N LYS A 80 11.20 -1.78 0.89
CA LYS A 80 10.95 -0.36 0.61
C LYS A 80 12.20 0.50 0.84
N PHE A 81 12.99 0.23 1.87
CA PHE A 81 14.24 0.96 2.15
C PHE A 81 15.35 0.59 1.15
N VAL A 82 15.56 -0.71 0.94
CA VAL A 82 16.59 -1.20 0.03
C VAL A 82 16.34 -0.74 -1.39
N MET A 83 15.09 -0.90 -1.86
CA MET A 83 14.71 -0.56 -3.23
C MET A 83 14.70 0.94 -3.49
N ALA A 84 14.45 1.79 -2.47
CA ALA A 84 14.59 3.24 -2.63
C ALA A 84 16.01 3.62 -3.01
N SER A 85 17.03 3.13 -2.27
CA SER A 85 18.44 3.40 -2.56
C SER A 85 18.89 2.90 -3.93
N ILE A 86 18.34 1.76 -4.38
CA ILE A 86 18.65 1.21 -5.71
C ILE A 86 17.96 2.03 -6.80
N SER A 87 16.69 2.40 -6.58
CA SER A 87 15.88 3.18 -7.52
C SER A 87 16.47 4.55 -7.83
N ASP A 88 17.03 5.26 -6.82
CA ASP A 88 17.64 6.57 -6.99
C ASP A 88 18.83 6.56 -7.97
N ARG A 89 19.45 5.39 -8.15
CA ARG A 89 20.58 5.15 -9.07
C ARG A 89 20.19 4.36 -10.31
N SER A 90 18.89 4.17 -10.55
CA SER A 90 18.36 3.34 -11.62
C SER A 90 17.45 4.12 -12.57
N ASN A 91 17.31 3.60 -13.79
CA ASN A 91 16.34 4.08 -14.76
C ASN A 91 14.92 3.66 -14.36
N ALA A 92 14.07 4.61 -13.99
CA ALA A 92 12.69 4.36 -13.57
C ALA A 92 11.87 3.62 -14.65
N GLN A 93 12.12 3.90 -15.94
CA GLN A 93 11.46 3.25 -17.08
C GLN A 93 11.67 1.73 -17.10
N ARG A 94 12.77 1.24 -16.56
CA ARG A 94 13.14 -0.19 -16.53
C ARG A 94 12.92 -0.81 -15.16
N PHE A 95 13.22 -0.05 -14.10
CA PHE A 95 13.17 -0.53 -12.72
C PHE A 95 11.75 -0.89 -12.29
N LEU A 96 10.77 0.00 -12.54
CA LEU A 96 9.38 -0.24 -12.17
C LEU A 96 8.77 -1.45 -12.91
N PRO A 97 8.84 -1.55 -14.26
CA PRO A 97 8.30 -2.73 -14.96
C PRO A 97 8.99 -4.03 -14.58
N LEU A 98 10.32 -4.02 -14.36
CA LEU A 98 11.04 -5.20 -13.91
C LEU A 98 10.50 -5.71 -12.57
N GLY A 99 10.33 -4.81 -11.58
CA GLY A 99 9.76 -5.17 -10.29
C GLY A 99 8.35 -5.74 -10.41
N LEU A 100 7.52 -5.15 -11.28
CA LEU A 100 6.16 -5.63 -11.51
C LEU A 100 6.12 -7.02 -12.15
N VAL A 101 6.99 -7.30 -13.13
CA VAL A 101 7.13 -8.64 -13.76
C VAL A 101 7.61 -9.66 -12.72
N CYS A 102 8.64 -9.33 -11.93
CA CYS A 102 9.13 -10.23 -10.88
C CYS A 102 8.03 -10.53 -9.84
N THR A 103 7.23 -9.54 -9.46
CA THR A 103 6.08 -9.72 -8.56
C THR A 103 5.03 -10.65 -9.19
N ALA A 104 4.68 -10.41 -10.45
CA ALA A 104 3.70 -11.21 -11.18
C ALA A 104 4.14 -12.67 -11.31
N ILE A 105 5.41 -12.92 -11.64
CA ILE A 105 5.99 -14.26 -11.71
C ILE A 105 5.93 -14.95 -10.35
N SER A 106 6.37 -14.27 -9.28
CA SER A 106 6.33 -14.83 -7.92
C SER A 106 4.92 -15.21 -7.51
N MET A 107 3.93 -14.36 -7.85
CA MET A 107 2.53 -14.63 -7.58
C MET A 107 1.98 -15.79 -8.41
N LEU A 108 2.36 -15.91 -9.69
CA LEU A 108 1.92 -17.01 -10.54
C LEU A 108 2.34 -18.36 -9.97
N PHE A 109 3.54 -18.46 -9.40
CA PHE A 109 4.02 -19.69 -8.77
C PHE A 109 3.29 -20.06 -7.47
N MET A 110 2.45 -19.19 -6.91
CA MET A 110 1.63 -19.50 -5.72
C MET A 110 0.63 -20.65 -5.94
N ILE A 111 0.35 -21.03 -7.19
CA ILE A 111 -0.49 -22.18 -7.53
C ILE A 111 0.24 -23.50 -7.23
N VAL A 112 1.56 -23.54 -7.45
CA VAL A 112 2.40 -24.75 -7.36
C VAL A 112 2.34 -25.46 -5.99
N PRO A 113 2.45 -24.78 -4.84
CA PRO A 113 2.39 -25.43 -3.54
C PRO A 113 1.11 -26.24 -3.31
N VAL A 114 -0.01 -25.73 -3.77
CA VAL A 114 -1.32 -26.38 -3.60
C VAL A 114 -1.45 -27.58 -4.54
N GLN A 115 -1.02 -27.44 -5.79
CA GLN A 115 -1.17 -28.50 -6.79
C GLN A 115 -0.23 -29.68 -6.61
N TRP A 116 1.04 -29.41 -6.26
CA TRP A 116 2.08 -30.45 -6.28
C TRP A 116 2.39 -31.03 -4.91
N LEU A 117 2.18 -30.24 -3.87
CA LEU A 117 2.47 -30.66 -2.50
C LEU A 117 1.18 -30.99 -1.73
N GLY A 118 0.13 -30.17 -1.88
CA GLY A 118 -1.19 -30.40 -1.31
C GLY A 118 -1.19 -30.66 0.19
N ALA A 119 -2.17 -31.42 0.65
CA ALA A 119 -2.30 -31.80 2.05
C ALA A 119 -1.26 -32.88 2.49
N GLU A 120 -0.74 -33.68 1.56
CA GLU A 120 0.24 -34.74 1.87
C GLU A 120 1.56 -34.17 2.37
N HIS A 121 1.98 -33.03 1.84
CA HIS A 121 3.21 -32.33 2.23
C HIS A 121 2.92 -30.92 2.74
N LYS A 122 1.92 -30.80 3.62
CA LYS A 122 1.39 -29.51 4.13
C LYS A 122 2.48 -28.54 4.60
N GLY A 123 3.44 -29.00 5.41
CA GLY A 123 4.54 -28.17 5.92
C GLY A 123 5.42 -27.59 4.79
N ALA A 124 5.74 -28.40 3.79
CA ALA A 124 6.50 -27.95 2.62
C ALA A 124 5.69 -26.96 1.75
N ALA A 125 4.38 -27.20 1.60
CA ALA A 125 3.47 -26.31 0.88
C ALA A 125 3.40 -24.93 1.56
N ILE A 126 3.23 -24.88 2.88
CA ILE A 126 3.23 -23.64 3.67
C ILE A 126 4.57 -22.91 3.54
N ALA A 127 5.68 -23.61 3.68
CA ALA A 127 7.01 -23.01 3.56
C ALA A 127 7.24 -22.42 2.17
N LEU A 128 6.84 -23.12 1.10
CA LEU A 128 6.96 -22.60 -0.27
C LEU A 128 6.03 -21.41 -0.51
N MET A 129 4.78 -21.47 -0.05
CA MET A 129 3.87 -20.31 -0.10
C MET A 129 4.43 -19.10 0.63
N ALA A 130 5.03 -19.32 1.82
CA ALA A 130 5.66 -18.26 2.61
C ALA A 130 6.82 -17.59 1.85
N VAL A 131 7.70 -18.38 1.24
CA VAL A 131 8.81 -17.87 0.42
C VAL A 131 8.30 -17.10 -0.80
N LEU A 132 7.32 -17.63 -1.52
CA LEU A 132 6.75 -16.98 -2.68
C LEU A 132 6.05 -15.67 -2.30
N ASN A 133 5.29 -15.65 -1.20
CA ASN A 133 4.62 -14.44 -0.73
C ASN A 133 5.61 -13.41 -0.18
N PHE A 134 6.75 -13.85 0.38
CA PHE A 134 7.88 -12.99 0.69
C PHE A 134 8.45 -12.34 -0.58
N LEU A 135 8.67 -13.09 -1.65
CA LEU A 135 9.15 -12.56 -2.92
C LEU A 135 8.17 -11.56 -3.54
N VAL A 136 6.87 -11.84 -3.48
CA VAL A 136 5.82 -10.89 -3.88
C VAL A 136 5.98 -9.58 -3.11
N GLY A 137 6.12 -9.61 -1.79
CA GLY A 137 6.32 -8.42 -0.96
C GLY A 137 7.65 -7.71 -1.26
N TRP A 138 8.72 -8.48 -1.46
CA TRP A 138 10.04 -7.94 -1.76
C TRP A 138 10.08 -7.15 -3.07
N PHE A 139 9.58 -7.72 -4.15
CA PHE A 139 9.54 -7.04 -5.45
C PHE A 139 8.50 -5.91 -5.49
N ASN A 140 7.45 -5.97 -4.69
CA ASN A 140 6.52 -4.85 -4.51
C ASN A 140 7.19 -3.57 -4.00
N GLY A 141 8.29 -3.67 -3.25
CA GLY A 141 9.08 -2.54 -2.82
C GLY A 141 9.70 -1.72 -3.97
N MET A 142 9.76 -2.29 -5.18
CA MET A 142 10.24 -1.60 -6.38
C MET A 142 9.20 -0.64 -7.00
N GLY A 143 7.97 -0.60 -6.51
CA GLY A 143 6.88 0.18 -7.13
C GLY A 143 6.93 1.67 -6.80
N TRP A 144 6.98 2.03 -5.51
CA TRP A 144 6.89 3.43 -5.07
C TRP A 144 8.11 4.29 -5.40
N PRO A 145 9.37 3.84 -5.16
CA PRO A 145 10.53 4.70 -5.32
C PRO A 145 10.71 5.28 -6.72
N PRO A 146 10.59 4.51 -7.83
CA PRO A 146 10.71 5.06 -9.16
C PRO A 146 9.60 6.06 -9.50
N CYS A 147 8.39 5.89 -8.95
CA CYS A 147 7.31 6.86 -9.13
C CYS A 147 7.65 8.20 -8.47
N GLY A 148 8.19 8.16 -7.24
CA GLY A 148 8.66 9.35 -6.54
C GLY A 148 9.75 10.10 -7.34
N ARG A 149 10.75 9.35 -7.84
CA ARG A 149 11.81 9.88 -8.70
C ARG A 149 11.24 10.56 -9.96
N VAL A 150 10.36 9.89 -10.70
CA VAL A 150 9.73 10.45 -11.89
C VAL A 150 8.94 11.71 -11.56
N MET A 151 8.16 11.70 -10.45
CA MET A 151 7.41 12.88 -10.00
C MET A 151 8.31 14.07 -9.71
N THR A 152 9.49 13.87 -9.15
CA THR A 152 10.43 14.98 -8.86
C THR A 152 11.04 15.58 -10.11
N HIS A 153 11.24 14.78 -11.16
CA HIS A 153 11.86 15.26 -12.41
C HIS A 153 10.86 15.86 -13.43
N TRP A 154 9.59 15.43 -13.38
CA TRP A 154 8.58 15.83 -14.37
C TRP A 154 7.57 16.88 -13.86
N PHE A 155 7.50 17.09 -12.52
CA PHE A 155 6.54 18.01 -11.91
C PHE A 155 7.23 18.98 -10.97
N SER A 156 6.95 20.29 -11.17
CA SER A 156 7.55 21.36 -10.38
C SER A 156 7.09 21.29 -8.92
N ILE A 157 7.90 21.83 -8.01
CA ILE A 157 7.61 21.82 -6.57
C ILE A 157 6.25 22.45 -6.23
N LYS A 158 5.79 23.41 -7.01
CA LYS A 158 4.52 24.13 -6.80
C LYS A 158 3.29 23.27 -7.10
N GLU A 159 3.38 22.33 -8.04
CA GLU A 159 2.25 21.51 -8.51
C GLU A 159 2.37 20.04 -8.08
N ARG A 160 3.56 19.61 -7.66
CA ARG A 160 3.88 18.22 -7.33
C ARG A 160 2.95 17.63 -6.28
N GLY A 161 2.57 18.40 -5.26
CA GLY A 161 1.65 17.96 -4.22
C GLY A 161 0.29 17.50 -4.78
N THR A 162 -0.28 18.29 -5.68
CA THR A 162 -1.56 17.96 -6.34
C THR A 162 -1.43 16.71 -7.19
N TRP A 163 -0.38 16.63 -8.03
CA TRP A 163 -0.15 15.45 -8.87
C TRP A 163 0.11 14.17 -8.05
N MET A 164 0.86 14.27 -6.95
CA MET A 164 1.08 13.16 -6.02
C MET A 164 -0.22 12.70 -5.36
N SER A 165 -1.13 13.61 -5.03
CA SER A 165 -2.42 13.25 -4.44
C SER A 165 -3.28 12.44 -5.43
N PHE A 166 -3.36 12.85 -6.68
CA PHE A 166 -4.04 12.08 -7.73
C PHE A 166 -3.35 10.74 -7.97
N TRP A 167 -2.02 10.73 -8.08
CA TRP A 167 -1.27 9.50 -8.29
C TRP A 167 -1.45 8.52 -7.13
N ASN A 168 -1.58 9.01 -5.90
CA ASN A 168 -1.74 8.15 -4.74
C ASN A 168 -3.03 7.30 -4.80
N CYS A 169 -4.06 7.74 -5.54
CA CYS A 169 -5.26 6.93 -5.76
C CYS A 169 -4.98 5.64 -6.54
N ALA A 170 -3.85 5.53 -7.22
CA ALA A 170 -3.47 4.34 -8.00
C ALA A 170 -3.45 3.07 -7.14
N HIS A 171 -3.00 3.16 -5.89
CA HIS A 171 -2.94 2.00 -5.01
C HIS A 171 -4.34 1.48 -4.62
N ASN A 172 -5.31 2.36 -4.42
CA ASN A 172 -6.69 1.96 -4.16
C ASN A 172 -7.35 1.37 -5.40
N VAL A 173 -7.11 1.96 -6.58
CA VAL A 173 -7.62 1.41 -7.85
C VAL A 173 -7.07 0.01 -8.09
N GLY A 174 -5.76 -0.18 -7.96
CA GLY A 174 -5.13 -1.49 -8.13
C GLY A 174 -5.61 -2.52 -7.09
N GLY A 175 -5.68 -2.10 -5.81
CA GLY A 175 -6.18 -2.94 -4.72
C GLY A 175 -7.64 -3.34 -4.90
N ALA A 176 -8.50 -2.40 -5.30
CA ALA A 176 -9.92 -2.66 -5.55
C ALA A 176 -10.14 -3.73 -6.63
N LEU A 177 -9.32 -3.73 -7.68
CA LEU A 177 -9.46 -4.66 -8.79
C LEU A 177 -9.09 -6.11 -8.44
N VAL A 178 -8.42 -6.38 -7.31
CA VAL A 178 -8.01 -7.74 -6.90
C VAL A 178 -9.20 -8.70 -6.85
N GLY A 179 -10.27 -8.31 -6.15
CA GLY A 179 -11.47 -9.14 -6.00
C GLY A 179 -12.16 -9.45 -7.34
N PRO A 180 -12.62 -8.45 -8.11
CA PRO A 180 -13.20 -8.68 -9.43
C PRO A 180 -12.31 -9.46 -10.39
N MET A 181 -11.00 -9.20 -10.38
CA MET A 181 -10.04 -9.92 -11.23
C MET A 181 -9.95 -11.40 -10.85
N ALA A 182 -9.96 -11.73 -9.57
CA ALA A 182 -9.98 -13.12 -9.11
C ALA A 182 -11.24 -13.85 -9.63
N VAL A 183 -12.41 -13.20 -9.52
CA VAL A 183 -13.70 -13.76 -9.94
C VAL A 183 -13.75 -13.97 -11.46
N TYR A 184 -13.52 -12.91 -12.23
CA TYR A 184 -13.61 -12.99 -13.69
C TYR A 184 -12.47 -13.85 -14.27
N GLY A 185 -11.30 -13.83 -13.65
CA GLY A 185 -10.20 -14.72 -14.02
C GLY A 185 -10.56 -16.19 -13.81
N ALA A 186 -11.27 -16.52 -12.71
CA ALA A 186 -11.79 -17.87 -12.50
C ALA A 186 -12.78 -18.28 -13.60
N MET A 187 -13.71 -17.39 -13.94
CA MET A 187 -14.72 -17.66 -14.99
C MET A 187 -14.10 -17.84 -16.38
N TRP A 188 -13.11 -17.06 -16.75
CA TRP A 188 -12.56 -17.05 -18.10
C TRP A 188 -11.36 -17.98 -18.26
N PHE A 189 -10.47 -18.07 -17.28
CA PHE A 189 -9.23 -18.85 -17.36
C PHE A 189 -9.35 -20.22 -16.71
N GLY A 190 -10.13 -20.35 -15.65
CA GLY A 190 -10.26 -21.59 -14.89
C GLY A 190 -10.69 -22.76 -15.77
N SER A 191 -11.72 -22.56 -16.58
CA SER A 191 -12.27 -23.58 -17.46
C SER A 191 -11.29 -24.08 -18.53
N TRP A 192 -10.34 -23.25 -18.94
CA TRP A 192 -9.35 -23.65 -19.94
C TRP A 192 -8.28 -24.60 -19.40
N PHE A 193 -7.97 -24.49 -18.10
CA PHE A 193 -6.86 -25.22 -17.49
C PHE A 193 -7.30 -26.48 -16.73
N TYR A 194 -8.50 -26.52 -16.17
CA TYR A 194 -8.92 -27.58 -15.24
C TYR A 194 -10.22 -28.31 -15.60
N GLY A 195 -10.84 -28.02 -16.72
CA GLY A 195 -12.07 -28.69 -17.16
C GLY A 195 -13.22 -28.50 -16.16
N ALA A 196 -13.66 -29.57 -15.51
CA ALA A 196 -14.79 -29.56 -14.59
C ALA A 196 -14.41 -29.35 -13.10
N ASN A 197 -13.10 -29.32 -12.78
CA ASN A 197 -12.66 -29.16 -11.37
C ASN A 197 -12.71 -27.71 -10.91
N THR A 198 -13.79 -27.31 -10.23
CA THR A 198 -14.07 -25.95 -9.80
C THR A 198 -13.18 -25.47 -8.65
N ASP A 199 -12.56 -26.36 -7.87
CA ASP A 199 -11.74 -25.98 -6.70
C ASP A 199 -10.49 -25.22 -7.11
N TYR A 200 -9.92 -25.56 -8.27
CA TYR A 200 -8.75 -24.85 -8.82
C TYR A 200 -9.09 -23.61 -9.65
N TYR A 201 -10.32 -23.46 -10.12
CA TYR A 201 -10.72 -22.33 -10.97
C TYR A 201 -10.47 -21.00 -10.29
N PHE A 202 -10.85 -20.90 -9.02
CA PHE A 202 -10.71 -19.67 -8.28
C PHE A 202 -9.24 -19.36 -7.97
N LEU A 203 -8.43 -20.37 -7.68
CA LEU A 203 -6.99 -20.19 -7.47
C LEU A 203 -6.30 -19.67 -8.73
N ILE A 204 -6.64 -20.22 -9.91
CA ILE A 204 -6.14 -19.69 -11.18
C ILE A 204 -6.60 -18.26 -11.42
N GLY A 205 -7.88 -17.97 -11.21
CA GLY A 205 -8.40 -16.62 -11.33
C GLY A 205 -7.70 -15.63 -10.41
N THR A 206 -7.43 -16.07 -9.19
CA THR A 206 -6.77 -15.24 -8.18
C THR A 206 -5.31 -14.94 -8.49
N TYR A 207 -4.58 -15.86 -9.12
CA TYR A 207 -3.14 -15.73 -9.35
C TYR A 207 -2.76 -15.52 -10.82
N ALA A 208 -3.19 -16.40 -11.72
CA ALA A 208 -2.72 -16.38 -13.10
C ALA A 208 -3.26 -15.21 -13.92
N PHE A 209 -4.55 -14.91 -13.80
CA PHE A 209 -5.16 -13.82 -14.56
C PHE A 209 -4.64 -12.44 -14.15
N PRO A 210 -4.61 -12.06 -12.85
CA PRO A 210 -3.98 -10.80 -12.44
C PRO A 210 -2.48 -10.74 -12.78
N ALA A 211 -1.74 -11.85 -12.72
CA ALA A 211 -0.34 -11.89 -13.13
C ALA A 211 -0.17 -11.57 -14.62
N ALA A 212 -1.00 -12.15 -15.48
CA ALA A 212 -0.97 -11.85 -16.93
C ALA A 212 -1.30 -10.37 -17.18
N VAL A 213 -2.31 -9.83 -16.53
CA VAL A 213 -2.65 -8.40 -16.62
C VAL A 213 -1.50 -7.53 -16.12
N ALA A 214 -0.86 -7.88 -15.00
CA ALA A 214 0.28 -7.13 -14.46
C ALA A 214 1.47 -7.12 -15.44
N VAL A 215 1.74 -8.21 -16.16
CA VAL A 215 2.77 -8.25 -17.21
C VAL A 215 2.40 -7.31 -18.37
N LEU A 216 1.14 -7.27 -18.81
CA LEU A 216 0.68 -6.30 -19.80
C LEU A 216 0.83 -4.85 -19.31
N VAL A 217 0.47 -4.60 -18.06
CA VAL A 217 0.67 -3.29 -17.42
C VAL A 217 2.15 -2.93 -17.34
N ALA A 218 3.04 -3.89 -17.06
CA ALA A 218 4.49 -3.66 -17.05
C ALA A 218 5.00 -3.25 -18.44
N VAL A 219 4.52 -3.89 -19.52
CA VAL A 219 4.85 -3.49 -20.89
C VAL A 219 4.35 -2.08 -21.18
N LEU A 220 3.10 -1.76 -20.85
CA LEU A 220 2.55 -0.40 -21.02
C LEU A 220 3.34 0.64 -20.23
N ALA A 221 3.67 0.35 -18.96
CA ALA A 221 4.48 1.22 -18.13
C ALA A 221 5.87 1.46 -18.75
N TYR A 222 6.53 0.41 -19.25
CA TYR A 222 7.80 0.52 -19.96
C TYR A 222 7.71 1.43 -21.19
N LEU A 223 6.65 1.33 -21.97
CA LEU A 223 6.43 2.16 -23.16
C LEU A 223 6.11 3.62 -22.80
N MET A 224 5.43 3.86 -21.70
CA MET A 224 4.93 5.19 -21.30
C MET A 224 5.90 5.97 -20.41
N ILE A 225 6.57 5.31 -19.47
CA ILE A 225 7.47 5.97 -18.52
C ILE A 225 8.73 6.47 -19.24
N ARG A 226 9.18 7.66 -18.84
CA ARG A 226 10.50 8.21 -19.17
C ARG A 226 11.16 8.65 -17.87
N ASP A 227 12.44 8.34 -17.68
CA ASP A 227 13.14 8.59 -16.43
C ASP A 227 13.22 10.08 -16.10
N THR A 228 13.74 10.87 -17.02
CA THR A 228 13.89 12.33 -16.87
C THR A 228 13.56 13.06 -18.18
N PRO A 229 13.14 14.34 -18.13
CA PRO A 229 12.99 15.17 -19.32
C PRO A 229 14.28 15.27 -20.13
N GLN A 230 15.43 15.40 -19.45
CA GLN A 230 16.74 15.53 -20.09
C GLN A 230 17.12 14.30 -20.92
N SER A 231 16.70 13.11 -20.49
CA SER A 231 16.89 11.87 -21.27
C SER A 231 16.11 11.86 -22.59
N CYS A 232 15.06 12.71 -22.68
CA CYS A 232 14.21 12.89 -23.86
C CYS A 232 14.65 14.08 -24.73
N GLY A 233 15.75 14.75 -24.39
CA GLY A 233 16.21 15.96 -25.06
C GLY A 233 15.34 17.18 -24.75
N LEU A 234 14.85 17.31 -23.52
CA LEU A 234 14.05 18.41 -23.02
C LEU A 234 14.77 19.09 -21.85
N GLN A 235 14.39 20.35 -21.57
CA GLN A 235 14.89 21.08 -20.42
C GLN A 235 14.46 20.40 -19.09
N SER A 236 15.14 20.72 -17.98
CA SER A 236 14.65 20.36 -16.66
C SER A 236 13.28 20.99 -16.37
N ILE A 237 12.54 20.44 -15.41
CA ILE A 237 11.24 20.99 -15.04
C ILE A 237 11.36 22.40 -14.45
N GLU A 238 12.45 22.67 -13.76
CA GLU A 238 12.78 23.98 -13.18
C GLU A 238 13.00 25.02 -14.27
N GLU A 239 13.77 24.69 -15.31
CA GLU A 239 14.02 25.56 -16.45
C GLU A 239 12.75 25.79 -17.28
N TRP A 240 12.02 24.70 -17.59
CA TRP A 240 10.83 24.76 -18.42
C TRP A 240 9.67 25.51 -17.74
N SER A 241 9.49 25.35 -16.42
CA SER A 241 8.41 26.01 -15.67
C SER A 241 8.74 27.44 -15.23
N GLY A 242 10.00 27.88 -15.39
CA GLY A 242 10.49 29.15 -14.85
C GLY A 242 10.51 29.21 -13.32
N HIS A 243 10.32 28.09 -12.67
CA HIS A 243 10.37 27.97 -11.23
C HIS A 243 11.72 27.37 -10.82
N ALA A 244 12.78 28.18 -10.92
CA ALA A 244 14.05 27.83 -10.31
C ALA A 244 13.80 27.39 -8.85
N ALA A 245 14.29 26.24 -8.45
CA ALA A 245 14.35 25.91 -7.06
C ALA A 245 15.02 27.09 -6.37
N LYS A 246 14.32 27.81 -5.48
CA LYS A 246 14.98 28.74 -4.57
C LYS A 246 16.18 27.95 -4.06
N ASN A 247 17.39 28.47 -4.29
CA ASN A 247 18.57 27.90 -3.70
C ASN A 247 18.28 27.80 -2.19
N TYR A 248 17.80 26.63 -1.76
CA TYR A 248 17.89 26.29 -0.36
C TYR A 248 19.39 26.33 -0.11
N SER A 249 19.81 27.38 0.58
CA SER A 249 21.21 27.53 0.94
C SER A 249 21.54 26.29 1.74
N LYS A 250 22.40 25.44 1.17
CA LYS A 250 22.99 24.27 1.85
C LYS A 250 23.75 24.67 3.12
N ALA A 251 23.77 25.97 3.45
CA ALA A 251 24.53 26.53 4.55
C ALA A 251 23.88 26.33 5.94
N ASP A 252 22.56 26.10 6.03
CA ASP A 252 21.88 26.06 7.33
C ASP A 252 21.48 24.66 7.84
N GLU A 253 21.65 23.60 7.05
CA GLU A 253 21.45 22.22 7.52
C GLU A 253 22.81 21.56 7.73
N LYS A 254 23.29 21.59 8.98
CA LYS A 254 24.38 20.71 9.43
C LYS A 254 23.94 19.28 9.11
N ALA A 255 24.59 18.66 8.11
CA ALA A 255 24.27 17.29 7.73
C ALA A 255 24.53 16.39 8.94
N LEU A 256 23.45 15.91 9.56
CA LEU A 256 23.55 14.94 10.65
C LEU A 256 24.10 13.62 10.08
N SER A 257 24.96 12.98 10.84
CA SER A 257 25.35 11.61 10.52
C SER A 257 24.15 10.65 10.62
N VAL A 258 24.20 9.54 9.91
CA VAL A 258 23.13 8.52 9.96
C VAL A 258 22.85 8.09 11.41
N SER A 259 23.89 7.93 12.24
CA SER A 259 23.75 7.58 13.65
C SER A 259 23.01 8.66 14.46
N GLU A 260 23.29 9.93 14.21
CA GLU A 260 22.61 11.06 14.89
C GLU A 260 21.15 11.15 14.48
N ILE A 261 20.82 10.91 13.19
CA ILE A 261 19.44 10.87 12.71
C ILE A 261 18.66 9.77 13.43
N PHE A 262 19.20 8.54 13.47
CA PHE A 262 18.57 7.42 14.17
C PHE A 262 18.42 7.72 15.68
N LYS A 263 19.45 8.26 16.33
CA LYS A 263 19.38 8.64 17.74
C LYS A 263 18.30 9.68 17.99
N THR A 264 18.18 10.70 17.15
CA THR A 264 17.15 11.75 17.26
C THR A 264 15.75 11.18 17.14
N VAL A 265 15.50 10.31 16.15
CA VAL A 265 14.19 9.71 15.92
C VAL A 265 13.82 8.73 17.03
N LEU A 266 14.75 7.83 17.40
CA LEU A 266 14.47 6.79 18.40
C LEU A 266 14.40 7.32 19.82
N SER A 267 14.99 8.50 20.13
CA SER A 267 14.86 9.18 21.43
C SER A 267 13.60 9.99 21.57
N ASN A 268 12.86 10.24 20.49
CA ASN A 268 11.66 11.07 20.51
C ASN A 268 10.43 10.23 20.88
N LYS A 269 9.91 10.42 22.11
CA LYS A 269 8.75 9.70 22.64
C LYS A 269 7.49 9.90 21.79
N LEU A 270 7.29 11.09 21.23
CA LEU A 270 6.11 11.40 20.41
C LEU A 270 6.11 10.58 19.12
N LEU A 271 7.27 10.38 18.48
CA LEU A 271 7.39 9.54 17.30
C LEU A 271 7.07 8.07 17.61
N TRP A 272 7.40 7.58 18.81
CA TRP A 272 6.99 6.25 19.26
C TRP A 272 5.48 6.15 19.47
N TYR A 273 4.84 7.17 20.09
CA TYR A 273 3.38 7.15 20.22
C TYR A 273 2.68 7.12 18.86
N ILE A 274 3.15 7.91 17.91
CA ILE A 274 2.66 7.89 16.52
C ILE A 274 2.91 6.54 15.85
N ALA A 275 4.09 5.96 16.03
CA ALA A 275 4.45 4.67 15.45
C ALA A 275 3.57 3.52 16.01
N PHE A 276 3.29 3.50 17.31
CA PHE A 276 2.36 2.54 17.91
C PHE A 276 0.92 2.79 17.45
N ALA A 277 0.46 4.04 17.42
CA ALA A 277 -0.86 4.37 16.87
C ALA A 277 -0.99 3.82 15.44
N ASN A 278 0.04 4.01 14.61
CA ASN A 278 0.07 3.50 13.23
C ASN A 278 0.02 1.97 13.16
N ALA A 279 0.71 1.28 14.07
CA ALA A 279 0.65 -0.18 14.14
C ALA A 279 -0.78 -0.67 14.38
N PHE A 280 -1.51 -0.05 15.32
CA PHE A 280 -2.89 -0.42 15.61
C PHE A 280 -3.87 -0.01 14.49
N VAL A 281 -3.68 1.14 13.85
CA VAL A 281 -4.45 1.51 12.65
C VAL A 281 -4.25 0.48 11.53
N TYR A 282 -3.01 0.04 11.31
CA TYR A 282 -2.70 -0.97 10.31
C TYR A 282 -3.26 -2.35 10.67
N MET A 283 -3.27 -2.71 11.97
CA MET A 283 -3.96 -3.91 12.44
C MET A 283 -5.45 -3.88 12.07
N VAL A 284 -6.13 -2.76 12.33
CA VAL A 284 -7.56 -2.62 12.00
C VAL A 284 -7.77 -2.65 10.48
N ARG A 285 -6.98 -1.86 9.73
CA ARG A 285 -7.09 -1.78 8.27
C ARG A 285 -6.97 -3.15 7.62
N TYR A 286 -5.90 -3.87 7.90
CA TYR A 286 -5.61 -5.15 7.26
C TYR A 286 -6.34 -6.31 7.93
N GLY A 287 -6.64 -6.22 9.22
CA GLY A 287 -7.50 -7.19 9.89
C GLY A 287 -8.91 -7.22 9.30
N CYS A 288 -9.49 -6.06 8.97
CA CYS A 288 -10.78 -6.02 8.29
C CYS A 288 -10.66 -6.41 6.81
N LEU A 289 -9.66 -5.93 6.09
CA LEU A 289 -9.54 -6.11 4.64
C LEU A 289 -9.08 -7.52 4.24
N ASP A 290 -7.98 -7.99 4.83
CA ASP A 290 -7.33 -9.24 4.41
C ASP A 290 -8.15 -10.47 4.79
N TRP A 291 -8.95 -10.39 5.87
CA TRP A 291 -9.80 -11.48 6.34
C TRP A 291 -11.26 -11.38 5.86
N ALA A 292 -11.68 -10.24 5.28
CA ALA A 292 -13.06 -10.08 4.80
C ALA A 292 -13.50 -11.19 3.83
N PRO A 293 -12.70 -11.64 2.84
CA PRO A 293 -13.12 -12.73 1.96
C PRO A 293 -13.37 -14.05 2.72
N THR A 294 -12.55 -14.35 3.74
CA THR A 294 -12.68 -15.56 4.57
C THR A 294 -13.91 -15.48 5.45
N ILE A 295 -14.11 -14.35 6.15
CA ILE A 295 -15.27 -14.10 6.98
C ILE A 295 -16.57 -14.25 6.17
N LEU A 296 -16.65 -13.59 5.03
CA LEU A 296 -17.82 -13.62 4.17
C LEU A 296 -18.11 -15.03 3.62
N LYS A 297 -17.05 -15.76 3.22
CA LYS A 297 -17.19 -17.13 2.73
C LYS A 297 -17.70 -18.08 3.82
N GLU A 298 -17.22 -17.96 5.05
CA GLU A 298 -17.69 -18.78 6.19
C GLU A 298 -19.14 -18.45 6.58
N GLN A 299 -19.63 -17.27 6.23
CA GLN A 299 -21.05 -16.89 6.36
C GLN A 299 -21.93 -17.40 5.21
N GLY A 300 -21.36 -18.12 4.27
CA GLY A 300 -22.09 -18.62 3.10
C GLY A 300 -22.24 -17.61 1.96
N VAL A 301 -21.56 -16.46 2.04
CA VAL A 301 -21.54 -15.48 0.95
C VAL A 301 -20.71 -16.03 -0.22
N ASP A 302 -21.21 -15.85 -1.45
CA ASP A 302 -20.48 -16.25 -2.63
C ASP A 302 -19.17 -15.44 -2.77
N LEU A 303 -18.10 -16.10 -3.25
CA LEU A 303 -16.82 -15.46 -3.48
C LEU A 303 -16.88 -14.29 -4.47
N LYS A 304 -17.82 -14.32 -5.40
CA LYS A 304 -18.10 -13.20 -6.30
C LYS A 304 -18.55 -11.96 -5.52
N GLU A 305 -19.47 -12.13 -4.58
CA GLU A 305 -19.97 -11.05 -3.74
C GLU A 305 -18.89 -10.57 -2.76
N ALA A 306 -18.10 -11.49 -2.20
CA ALA A 306 -16.95 -11.16 -1.36
C ALA A 306 -15.88 -10.34 -2.13
N GLY A 307 -15.61 -10.66 -3.40
CA GLY A 307 -14.73 -9.89 -4.27
C GLY A 307 -15.23 -8.46 -4.54
N TRP A 308 -16.54 -8.29 -4.72
CA TRP A 308 -17.13 -6.95 -4.88
C TRP A 308 -17.18 -6.17 -3.56
N ALA A 309 -17.34 -6.83 -2.43
CA ALA A 309 -17.20 -6.19 -1.11
C ALA A 309 -15.79 -5.67 -0.88
N TYR A 310 -14.77 -6.43 -1.25
CA TYR A 310 -13.37 -6.01 -1.23
C TYR A 310 -13.13 -4.79 -2.13
N PHE A 311 -13.67 -4.81 -3.36
CA PHE A 311 -13.65 -3.67 -4.29
C PHE A 311 -14.26 -2.41 -3.67
N ALA A 312 -15.44 -2.54 -3.08
CA ALA A 312 -16.16 -1.42 -2.50
C ALA A 312 -15.41 -0.79 -1.31
N TYR A 313 -14.79 -1.62 -0.46
CA TYR A 313 -13.93 -1.17 0.64
C TYR A 313 -12.77 -0.30 0.13
N GLU A 314 -12.02 -0.76 -0.86
CA GLU A 314 -10.85 -0.05 -1.40
C GLU A 314 -11.26 1.21 -2.18
N MET A 315 -12.36 1.18 -2.92
CA MET A 315 -12.85 2.36 -3.64
C MET A 315 -13.38 3.45 -2.72
N ALA A 316 -14.01 3.08 -1.60
CA ALA A 316 -14.46 4.02 -0.57
C ALA A 316 -13.29 4.76 0.12
N ALA A 317 -12.11 4.17 0.12
CA ALA A 317 -10.89 4.77 0.67
C ALA A 317 -10.49 6.07 -0.04
N ILE A 318 -10.75 6.20 -1.34
CA ILE A 318 -10.37 7.39 -2.13
C ILE A 318 -11.07 8.64 -1.62
N PRO A 319 -12.42 8.73 -1.64
CA PRO A 319 -13.11 9.90 -1.10
C PRO A 319 -12.88 10.07 0.40
N GLY A 320 -12.73 8.98 1.16
CA GLY A 320 -12.47 9.02 2.59
C GLY A 320 -11.15 9.68 2.93
N THR A 321 -10.08 9.36 2.22
CA THR A 321 -8.76 9.98 2.39
C THR A 321 -8.79 11.47 2.06
N ILE A 322 -9.42 11.84 0.94
CA ILE A 322 -9.57 13.25 0.52
C ILE A 322 -10.36 14.03 1.55
N PHE A 323 -11.49 13.50 2.00
CA PHE A 323 -12.35 14.14 3.00
C PHE A 323 -11.63 14.32 4.34
N CYS A 324 -10.92 13.30 4.82
CA CYS A 324 -10.16 13.37 6.06
C CYS A 324 -9.02 14.42 5.99
N GLY A 325 -8.31 14.48 4.87
CA GLY A 325 -7.27 15.49 4.63
C GLY A 325 -7.85 16.91 4.61
N TRP A 326 -8.95 17.12 3.87
CA TRP A 326 -9.66 18.40 3.85
C TRP A 326 -10.15 18.80 5.25
N LEU A 327 -10.74 17.88 5.98
CA LEU A 327 -11.20 18.11 7.35
C LEU A 327 -10.05 18.52 8.27
N SER A 328 -8.92 17.82 8.20
CA SER A 328 -7.71 18.12 8.95
C SER A 328 -7.19 19.54 8.67
N ASP A 329 -7.11 19.92 7.39
CA ASP A 329 -6.52 21.20 7.00
C ASP A 329 -7.47 22.39 7.21
N LYS A 330 -8.74 22.26 6.84
CA LYS A 330 -9.71 23.37 6.86
C LYS A 330 -10.45 23.53 8.18
N VAL A 331 -10.89 22.41 8.78
CA VAL A 331 -11.68 22.45 10.01
C VAL A 331 -10.78 22.43 11.25
N PHE A 332 -9.79 21.53 11.24
CA PHE A 332 -8.88 21.36 12.39
C PHE A 332 -7.57 22.15 12.26
N GLN A 333 -7.45 23.02 11.24
CA GLN A 333 -6.33 23.97 11.09
C GLN A 333 -4.94 23.28 11.07
N GLY A 334 -4.84 22.14 10.38
CA GLY A 334 -3.61 21.37 10.25
C GLY A 334 -3.31 20.43 11.42
N ARG A 335 -4.19 20.32 12.40
CA ARG A 335 -4.05 19.33 13.49
C ARG A 335 -4.38 17.94 12.95
N ARG A 336 -3.49 16.98 13.14
CA ARG A 336 -3.60 15.63 12.60
C ARG A 336 -4.19 14.63 13.60
N ALA A 337 -3.91 14.83 14.89
CA ALA A 337 -4.34 13.91 15.95
C ALA A 337 -5.86 13.83 16.08
N LEU A 338 -6.54 14.99 16.15
CA LEU A 338 -7.98 15.01 16.43
C LEU A 338 -8.84 14.37 15.34
N PRO A 339 -8.68 14.68 14.03
CA PRO A 339 -9.41 13.94 12.99
C PRO A 339 -9.08 12.45 12.96
N THR A 340 -7.82 12.06 13.23
CA THR A 340 -7.45 10.65 13.37
C THR A 340 -8.24 9.95 14.48
N ILE A 341 -8.33 10.58 15.66
CA ILE A 341 -9.10 10.06 16.81
C ILE A 341 -10.59 9.89 16.43
N ILE A 342 -11.19 10.91 15.82
CA ILE A 342 -12.61 10.90 15.44
C ILE A 342 -12.85 9.76 14.42
N PHE A 343 -12.02 9.65 13.40
CA PHE A 343 -12.18 8.62 12.38
C PHE A 343 -12.01 7.20 12.95
N MET A 344 -11.02 7.00 13.85
CA MET A 344 -10.83 5.71 14.51
C MET A 344 -11.98 5.35 15.46
N ALA A 345 -12.58 6.32 16.15
CA ALA A 345 -13.77 6.10 16.94
C ALA A 345 -14.98 5.70 16.08
N LEU A 346 -15.16 6.34 14.91
CA LEU A 346 -16.20 5.96 13.93
C LEU A 346 -15.94 4.59 13.31
N VAL A 347 -14.68 4.22 13.06
CA VAL A 347 -14.30 2.87 12.65
C VAL A 347 -14.70 1.85 13.69
N ALA A 348 -14.45 2.13 15.00
CA ALA A 348 -14.86 1.24 16.08
C ALA A 348 -16.39 1.04 16.09
N VAL A 349 -17.19 2.10 15.90
CA VAL A 349 -18.64 1.97 15.76
C VAL A 349 -19.04 1.09 14.58
N ALA A 350 -18.41 1.30 13.41
CA ALA A 350 -18.68 0.48 12.23
C ALA A 350 -18.32 -1.01 12.46
N ILE A 351 -17.23 -1.30 13.19
CA ILE A 351 -16.83 -2.66 13.57
C ILE A 351 -17.86 -3.27 14.54
N VAL A 352 -18.37 -2.53 15.51
CA VAL A 352 -19.43 -3.02 16.43
C VAL A 352 -20.69 -3.36 15.65
N VAL A 353 -21.12 -2.50 14.73
CA VAL A 353 -22.29 -2.77 13.89
C VAL A 353 -22.04 -4.00 13.01
N TYR A 354 -20.89 -4.10 12.39
CA TYR A 354 -20.49 -5.26 11.60
C TYR A 354 -20.61 -6.56 12.43
N TRP A 355 -20.03 -6.57 13.63
CA TRP A 355 -20.06 -7.72 14.54
C TRP A 355 -21.48 -8.11 14.96
N GLN A 356 -22.33 -7.14 15.34
CA GLN A 356 -23.71 -7.40 15.81
C GLN A 356 -24.67 -7.84 14.71
N VAL A 357 -24.44 -7.41 13.48
CA VAL A 357 -25.33 -7.68 12.33
C VAL A 357 -24.66 -8.59 11.30
N PHE A 358 -23.81 -9.46 11.77
CA PHE A 358 -22.95 -10.35 11.01
C PHE A 358 -23.69 -11.20 9.96
N ASN A 359 -24.96 -11.54 10.21
CA ASN A 359 -25.80 -12.39 9.34
C ASN A 359 -26.51 -11.60 8.22
N ASN A 360 -26.42 -10.29 8.17
CA ASN A 360 -27.05 -9.47 7.14
C ASN A 360 -26.01 -8.92 6.17
N PHE A 361 -25.87 -9.59 5.03
CA PHE A 361 -24.86 -9.27 4.01
C PHE A 361 -24.90 -7.80 3.56
N THR A 362 -26.08 -7.21 3.35
CA THR A 362 -26.21 -5.80 2.94
C THR A 362 -25.63 -4.86 3.99
N VAL A 363 -25.91 -5.09 5.26
CA VAL A 363 -25.35 -4.27 6.36
C VAL A 363 -23.85 -4.47 6.48
N VAL A 364 -23.38 -5.71 6.33
CA VAL A 364 -21.94 -6.03 6.34
C VAL A 364 -21.19 -5.26 5.24
N ILE A 365 -21.73 -5.23 4.00
CA ILE A 365 -21.13 -4.43 2.92
C ILE A 365 -21.12 -2.94 3.27
N CYS A 366 -22.21 -2.40 3.80
CA CYS A 366 -22.26 -1.00 4.23
C CYS A 366 -21.20 -0.71 5.31
N CYS A 367 -21.01 -1.62 6.26
CA CYS A 367 -19.96 -1.50 7.27
C CYS A 367 -18.55 -1.54 6.67
N LEU A 368 -18.29 -2.45 5.73
CA LEU A 368 -17.01 -2.54 5.02
C LEU A 368 -16.72 -1.26 4.21
N ILE A 369 -17.71 -0.71 3.52
CA ILE A 369 -17.61 0.58 2.81
C ILE A 369 -17.30 1.70 3.81
N ALA A 370 -18.01 1.75 4.94
CA ALA A 370 -17.79 2.75 5.98
C ALA A 370 -16.39 2.64 6.59
N ILE A 371 -15.93 1.42 6.91
CA ILE A 371 -14.58 1.18 7.43
C ILE A 371 -13.55 1.61 6.36
N GLY A 372 -13.71 1.21 5.10
CA GLY A 372 -12.84 1.62 4.00
C GLY A 372 -12.74 3.14 3.86
N PHE A 373 -13.89 3.84 3.89
CA PHE A 373 -13.92 5.31 3.85
C PHE A 373 -13.19 5.96 5.04
N LEU A 374 -13.35 5.41 6.23
CA LEU A 374 -12.83 6.02 7.46
C LEU A 374 -11.37 5.70 7.75
N ILE A 375 -10.87 4.48 7.44
CA ILE A 375 -9.57 4.02 7.93
C ILE A 375 -8.36 4.62 7.20
N TYR A 376 -8.50 4.96 5.91
CA TYR A 376 -7.37 5.47 5.12
C TYR A 376 -7.00 6.92 5.44
N GLY A 377 -7.94 7.71 6.01
CA GLY A 377 -7.66 9.02 6.56
C GLY A 377 -6.61 8.96 7.68
N PRO A 378 -6.84 8.21 8.75
CA PRO A 378 -5.86 7.92 9.80
C PRO A 378 -4.50 7.44 9.28
N VAL A 379 -4.49 6.49 8.34
CA VAL A 379 -3.24 5.98 7.73
C VAL A 379 -2.41 7.10 7.11
N MET A 380 -3.05 8.03 6.40
CA MET A 380 -2.39 9.18 5.79
C MET A 380 -1.96 10.21 6.84
N LEU A 381 -2.88 10.61 7.73
CA LEU A 381 -2.62 11.69 8.69
C LEU A 381 -1.52 11.34 9.70
N ILE A 382 -1.43 10.09 10.13
CA ILE A 382 -0.35 9.61 11.01
C ILE A 382 1.01 9.75 10.32
N GLY A 383 1.09 9.42 9.03
CA GLY A 383 2.32 9.62 8.25
C GLY A 383 2.70 11.11 8.15
N VAL A 384 1.73 11.99 7.90
CA VAL A 384 1.97 13.44 7.85
C VAL A 384 2.39 13.98 9.22
N GLN A 385 1.74 13.56 10.31
CA GLN A 385 2.08 13.99 11.66
C GLN A 385 3.50 13.58 12.06
N ALA A 386 3.96 12.41 11.63
CA ALA A 386 5.34 11.98 11.86
C ALA A 386 6.35 12.90 11.18
N LEU A 387 6.02 13.43 9.99
CA LEU A 387 6.84 14.42 9.30
C LEU A 387 6.81 15.78 10.00
N ASP A 388 5.62 16.20 10.49
CA ASP A 388 5.43 17.49 11.14
C ASP A 388 6.15 17.57 12.51
N LEU A 389 6.25 16.45 13.24
CA LEU A 389 6.88 16.37 14.57
C LEU A 389 8.37 15.98 14.53
N ALA A 390 8.89 15.62 13.40
CA ALA A 390 10.31 15.29 13.23
C ALA A 390 11.09 16.51 12.75
N PRO A 391 12.38 16.67 13.17
CA PRO A 391 13.26 17.63 12.54
C PRO A 391 13.38 17.38 11.04
N LYS A 392 13.48 18.45 10.23
CA LYS A 392 13.50 18.36 8.76
C LYS A 392 14.52 17.36 8.23
N ASN A 393 15.72 17.32 8.83
CA ASN A 393 16.82 16.41 8.48
C ASN A 393 16.61 14.96 8.93
N ALA A 394 15.57 14.66 9.72
CA ALA A 394 15.21 13.34 10.23
C ALA A 394 13.80 12.89 9.82
N ALA A 395 13.07 13.71 9.06
CA ALA A 395 11.67 13.47 8.68
C ALA A 395 11.48 12.14 7.90
N GLY A 396 12.39 11.83 6.98
CA GLY A 396 12.37 10.56 6.24
C GLY A 396 12.51 9.33 7.16
N THR A 397 13.38 9.39 8.16
CA THR A 397 13.59 8.31 9.13
C THR A 397 12.38 8.16 10.07
N ALA A 398 11.74 9.28 10.47
CA ALA A 398 10.51 9.26 11.25
C ALA A 398 9.35 8.61 10.49
N ALA A 399 9.16 8.97 9.23
CA ALA A 399 8.19 8.30 8.35
C ALA A 399 8.55 6.81 8.13
N GLY A 400 9.84 6.49 8.08
CA GLY A 400 10.35 5.12 8.04
C GLY A 400 9.95 4.31 9.27
N LEU A 401 10.14 4.86 10.49
CA LEU A 401 9.77 4.22 11.74
C LEU A 401 8.26 3.93 11.79
N THR A 402 7.41 4.91 11.46
CA THR A 402 5.96 4.72 11.44
C THR A 402 5.55 3.66 10.41
N GLY A 403 6.13 3.68 9.23
CA GLY A 403 5.89 2.68 8.19
C GLY A 403 6.31 1.28 8.61
N PHE A 404 7.50 1.14 9.20
CA PHE A 404 8.00 -0.13 9.73
C PHE A 404 7.07 -0.72 10.79
N MET A 405 6.67 0.08 11.78
CA MET A 405 5.74 -0.35 12.82
C MET A 405 4.38 -0.73 12.25
N GLY A 406 3.86 0.03 11.28
CA GLY A 406 2.61 -0.30 10.60
C GLY A 406 2.67 -1.64 9.84
N TYR A 407 3.71 -1.88 9.05
CA TYR A 407 3.81 -3.12 8.25
C TYR A 407 4.26 -4.32 9.06
N VAL A 408 5.28 -4.20 9.91
CA VAL A 408 5.84 -5.35 10.63
C VAL A 408 4.99 -5.68 11.86
N LEU A 409 4.77 -4.72 12.76
CA LEU A 409 3.97 -4.98 13.95
C LEU A 409 2.48 -5.03 13.61
N GLY A 410 1.94 -3.97 12.98
CA GLY A 410 0.51 -3.84 12.74
C GLY A 410 -0.03 -4.87 11.74
N THR A 411 0.57 -4.96 10.57
CA THR A 411 0.07 -5.86 9.51
C THR A 411 0.57 -7.28 9.71
N ALA A 412 1.89 -7.51 9.74
CA ALA A 412 2.42 -8.87 9.71
C ALA A 412 2.10 -9.62 11.00
N ILE A 413 2.43 -9.05 12.16
CA ILE A 413 2.26 -9.73 13.45
C ILE A 413 0.79 -9.69 13.87
N LEU A 414 0.22 -8.48 14.06
CA LEU A 414 -1.10 -8.35 14.68
C LEU A 414 -2.23 -8.72 13.72
N ALA A 415 -2.29 -8.13 12.52
CA ALA A 415 -3.42 -8.37 11.60
C ALA A 415 -3.37 -9.75 10.93
N ASN A 416 -2.18 -10.27 10.61
CA ASN A 416 -2.09 -11.52 9.87
C ASN A 416 -1.90 -12.73 10.80
N VAL A 417 -0.84 -12.73 11.62
CA VAL A 417 -0.55 -13.90 12.47
C VAL A 417 -1.53 -13.98 13.64
N VAL A 418 -1.64 -12.93 14.46
CA VAL A 418 -2.47 -12.98 15.68
C VAL A 418 -3.94 -13.17 15.32
N ILE A 419 -4.49 -12.40 14.38
CA ILE A 419 -5.89 -12.57 13.95
C ILE A 419 -6.10 -13.97 13.35
N GLY A 420 -5.20 -14.49 12.52
CA GLY A 420 -5.30 -15.82 11.95
C GLY A 420 -5.43 -16.91 13.03
N TYR A 421 -4.53 -16.90 14.01
CA TYR A 421 -4.58 -17.86 15.13
C TYR A 421 -5.79 -17.68 16.05
N VAL A 422 -6.19 -16.44 16.32
CA VAL A 422 -7.37 -16.17 17.16
C VAL A 422 -8.65 -16.59 16.42
N ALA A 423 -8.78 -16.30 15.13
CA ALA A 423 -9.91 -16.73 14.33
C ALA A 423 -10.02 -18.26 14.22
N GLU A 424 -8.87 -18.97 14.19
CA GLU A 424 -8.82 -20.44 14.17
C GLU A 424 -9.27 -21.05 15.49
N ASN A 425 -8.71 -20.58 16.62
CA ASN A 425 -8.84 -21.24 17.92
C ASN A 425 -9.95 -20.69 18.80
N ALA A 426 -10.31 -19.41 18.66
CA ALA A 426 -11.26 -18.71 19.51
C ALA A 426 -12.47 -18.13 18.73
N GLY A 427 -12.40 -18.13 17.38
CA GLY A 427 -13.46 -17.66 16.52
C GLY A 427 -13.44 -16.17 16.23
N TRP A 428 -14.38 -15.74 15.39
CA TRP A 428 -14.45 -14.36 14.90
C TRP A 428 -14.86 -13.34 15.97
N ASP A 429 -15.62 -13.74 16.98
CA ASP A 429 -16.00 -12.83 18.08
C ASP A 429 -14.79 -12.23 18.78
N TRP A 430 -13.79 -13.05 19.09
CA TRP A 430 -12.54 -12.60 19.67
C TRP A 430 -11.72 -11.76 18.71
N THR A 431 -11.82 -12.03 17.42
CA THR A 431 -11.19 -11.19 16.38
C THR A 431 -11.78 -9.78 16.37
N PHE A 432 -13.11 -9.64 16.42
CA PHE A 432 -13.75 -8.32 16.52
C PHE A 432 -13.38 -7.59 17.80
N ILE A 433 -13.30 -8.28 18.94
CA ILE A 433 -12.82 -7.70 20.21
C ILE A 433 -11.39 -7.17 20.06
N LEU A 434 -10.48 -7.93 19.45
CA LEU A 434 -9.11 -7.48 19.22
C LEU A 434 -9.04 -6.26 18.31
N LEU A 435 -9.87 -6.17 17.28
CA LEU A 435 -9.95 -4.99 16.41
C LEU A 435 -10.46 -3.76 17.16
N LEU A 436 -11.44 -3.92 18.07
CA LEU A 436 -11.93 -2.83 18.92
C LEU A 436 -10.86 -2.38 19.93
N ILE A 437 -10.11 -3.31 20.51
CA ILE A 437 -8.96 -2.98 21.37
C ILE A 437 -7.91 -2.19 20.57
N ALA A 438 -7.63 -2.60 19.34
CA ALA A 438 -6.69 -1.88 18.46
C ALA A 438 -7.19 -0.45 18.14
N CYS A 439 -8.48 -0.26 17.88
CA CYS A 439 -9.06 1.08 17.72
C CYS A 439 -8.85 1.92 19.00
N ALA A 440 -9.15 1.38 20.17
CA ALA A 440 -8.98 2.07 21.45
C ALA A 440 -7.51 2.43 21.72
N LEU A 441 -6.57 1.51 21.47
CA LEU A 441 -5.14 1.75 21.62
C LEU A 441 -4.62 2.80 20.61
N SER A 442 -5.10 2.78 19.38
CA SER A 442 -4.78 3.82 18.39
C SER A 442 -5.24 5.20 18.88
N VAL A 443 -6.49 5.31 19.33
CA VAL A 443 -7.03 6.55 19.90
C VAL A 443 -6.22 7.00 21.14
N PHE A 444 -5.89 6.08 22.03
CA PHE A 444 -5.07 6.36 23.21
C PHE A 444 -3.71 6.95 22.84
N PHE A 445 -2.96 6.30 21.97
CA PHE A 445 -1.65 6.80 21.57
C PHE A 445 -1.71 8.12 20.81
N MET A 446 -2.73 8.33 19.98
CA MET A 446 -2.95 9.61 19.32
C MET A 446 -3.31 10.72 20.29
N ALA A 447 -4.09 10.43 21.34
CA ALA A 447 -4.43 11.40 22.37
C ALA A 447 -3.20 11.88 23.15
N LEU A 448 -2.17 11.03 23.31
CA LEU A 448 -0.91 11.42 23.96
C LEU A 448 -0.14 12.48 23.15
N THR A 449 -0.33 12.54 21.83
CA THR A 449 0.34 13.52 20.95
C THR A 449 -0.43 14.83 20.82
N TYR A 450 -1.71 14.87 21.19
CA TYR A 450 -2.62 15.99 20.93
C TYR A 450 -2.17 17.31 21.60
N LYS A 451 -1.66 17.25 22.83
CA LYS A 451 -1.22 18.46 23.57
C LYS A 451 -0.03 19.13 22.91
N GLU A 452 0.95 18.33 22.48
CA GLU A 452 2.15 18.81 21.80
C GLU A 452 1.85 19.38 20.43
N GLU A 453 1.01 18.69 19.67
CA GLU A 453 0.54 19.18 18.36
C GLU A 453 -0.19 20.52 18.48
N LYS A 454 -1.02 20.69 19.53
CA LYS A 454 -1.69 21.96 19.80
C LYS A 454 -0.69 23.08 20.12
N TYR A 455 0.31 22.80 20.91
CA TYR A 455 1.36 23.76 21.29
C TYR A 455 2.18 24.21 20.07
N LEU A 456 2.60 23.28 19.20
CA LEU A 456 3.32 23.58 17.95
C LEU A 456 2.46 24.37 16.96
N ALA A 457 1.18 24.05 16.87
CA ALA A 457 0.26 24.78 15.99
C ALA A 457 0.00 26.22 16.45
N GLU A 458 0.06 26.49 17.76
CA GLU A 458 -0.04 27.84 18.33
C GLU A 458 1.24 28.66 18.10
N GLN A 459 2.41 28.05 18.20
CA GLN A 459 3.69 28.72 17.90
C GLN A 459 3.82 29.13 16.40
N ASN A 460 3.30 28.34 15.49
CA ASN A 460 3.33 28.65 14.05
C ASN A 460 2.33 29.73 13.64
N LYS A 461 1.47 30.21 14.52
CA LYS A 461 0.53 31.31 14.27
C LYS A 461 1.05 32.69 14.67
N ASN A 462 2.08 32.73 15.51
CA ASN A 462 2.82 33.93 15.93
C ASN A 462 4.08 34.10 15.07
#